data_6da1b566dca1fa3b2dc9f329a5d2d7ab
#
_entry.id   6da1b566dca1fa3b2dc9f329a5d2d7ab
#
_cell.length_a   1.000
_cell.length_b   1.000
_cell.length_c   1.000
_cell.angle_alpha   90.00
_cell.angle_beta   90.00
_cell.angle_gamma   90.00
#
_symmetry.space_group_name_H-M   'P 1'
#
loop_
_entity.id
_entity.type
_entity.pdbx_description
1 polymer ?
#
loop_
_entity_poly.entity_id
_entity_poly.type
_entity_poly.pdbx_seq_one_letter_code
_entity_poly.pdbx_strand_id
1 'polypeptide(L)'
;MNYTPIDTEESFKRIQEGAIVIDVRYPKEHNMVRIENSHNIPFNEITVEKINSINPDNKDIIIHCTAGITSKKVADKLVAEGYQGTIYEMDKGLIDWVNLGFKTEQGI
;
A
#
# COMPACT_ATOMS: atom_id res chain seq x y z
N MET A 1 15.31 -9.99 -0.71
CA MET A 1 14.04 -9.45 -1.16
C MET A 1 14.22 -8.03 -1.67
N ASN A 2 13.43 -7.65 -2.65
CA ASN A 2 13.58 -6.36 -3.30
C ASN A 2 12.43 -5.41 -2.96
N TYR A 3 11.97 -5.45 -1.73
CA TYR A 3 11.11 -4.44 -1.16
C TYR A 3 11.59 -4.12 0.26
N THR A 4 11.19 -2.96 0.76
CA THR A 4 11.65 -2.50 2.06
C THR A 4 10.47 -2.32 3.00
N PRO A 5 10.40 -3.10 4.09
CA PRO A 5 9.42 -2.83 5.14
C PRO A 5 9.75 -1.50 5.81
N ILE A 6 8.74 -0.69 6.06
CA ILE A 6 8.90 0.60 6.73
C ILE A 6 7.83 0.74 7.81
N ASP A 7 8.13 1.55 8.82
CA ASP A 7 7.16 1.82 9.88
C ASP A 7 6.14 2.87 9.43
N THR A 8 5.16 3.12 10.28
CA THR A 8 4.04 4.00 9.95
C THR A 8 4.48 5.45 9.77
N GLU A 9 5.40 5.91 10.60
CA GLU A 9 5.88 7.29 10.52
C GLU A 9 6.70 7.53 9.26
N GLU A 10 7.55 6.57 8.89
CA GLU A 10 8.28 6.63 7.63
C GLU A 10 7.31 6.57 6.44
N SER A 11 6.27 5.75 6.54
CA SER A 11 5.22 5.69 5.50
C SER A 11 4.57 7.05 5.31
N PHE A 12 4.19 7.71 6.41
CA PHE A 12 3.61 9.04 6.35
C PHE A 12 4.52 10.03 5.63
N LYS A 13 5.81 10.03 5.98
CA LYS A 13 6.80 10.90 5.37
C LYS A 13 6.88 10.67 3.86
N ARG A 14 6.96 9.42 3.43
CA ARG A 14 7.08 9.10 2.00
C ARG A 14 5.83 9.45 1.23
N ILE A 15 4.66 9.35 1.84
CA ILE A 15 3.40 9.80 1.23
C ILE A 15 3.45 11.31 0.99
N GLN A 16 3.95 12.07 1.96
CA GLN A 16 4.11 13.52 1.81
C GLN A 16 5.08 13.86 0.67
N GLU A 17 6.01 12.98 0.38
CA GLU A 17 6.98 13.14 -0.70
C GLU A 17 6.50 12.61 -2.04
N GLY A 18 5.28 12.10 -2.11
CA GLY A 18 4.65 11.70 -3.36
C GLY A 18 4.50 10.22 -3.62
N ALA A 19 4.83 9.35 -2.65
CA ALA A 19 4.63 7.92 -2.82
C ALA A 19 3.15 7.60 -2.98
N ILE A 20 2.86 6.57 -3.77
CA ILE A 20 1.50 6.10 -4.03
C ILE A 20 1.17 4.96 -3.08
N VAL A 21 0.04 5.06 -2.39
CA VAL A 21 -0.40 4.05 -1.43
C VAL A 21 -1.36 3.08 -2.09
N ILE A 22 -1.08 1.80 -1.93
CA ILE A 22 -1.92 0.72 -2.45
C ILE A 22 -2.42 -0.14 -1.30
N ASP A 23 -3.74 -0.11 -1.11
CA ASP A 23 -4.43 -0.92 -0.11
C ASP A 23 -4.82 -2.24 -0.76
N VAL A 24 -4.29 -3.34 -0.23
CA VAL A 24 -4.54 -4.67 -0.81
C VAL A 24 -5.63 -5.45 -0.08
N ARG A 25 -6.35 -4.78 0.82
CA ARG A 25 -7.50 -5.37 1.51
C ARG A 25 -8.68 -5.54 0.56
N TYR A 26 -9.74 -6.19 1.01
CA TYR A 26 -10.96 -6.30 0.23
C TYR A 26 -11.60 -4.91 0.03
N PRO A 27 -12.31 -4.69 -1.09
CA PRO A 27 -12.96 -3.40 -1.35
C PRO A 27 -13.90 -2.95 -0.24
N LYS A 28 -14.59 -3.87 0.39
CA LYS A 28 -15.49 -3.55 1.51
C LYS A 28 -14.73 -2.90 2.68
N GLU A 29 -13.57 -3.43 2.99
CA GLU A 29 -12.73 -2.87 4.06
C GLU A 29 -12.19 -1.49 3.68
N HIS A 30 -11.73 -1.36 2.45
CA HIS A 30 -11.24 -0.07 1.92
C HIS A 30 -12.33 1.00 1.98
N ASN A 31 -13.55 0.63 1.65
CA ASN A 31 -14.68 1.57 1.69
C ASN A 31 -15.04 1.98 3.11
N MET A 32 -14.83 1.11 4.08
CA MET A 32 -15.12 1.44 5.48
C MET A 32 -14.13 2.44 6.05
N VAL A 33 -12.84 2.22 5.83
CA VAL A 33 -11.79 3.13 6.30
C VAL A 33 -10.52 2.89 5.47
N ARG A 34 -9.88 3.97 5.05
CA ARG A 34 -8.66 3.90 4.23
C ARG A 34 -7.76 5.09 4.49
N ILE A 35 -6.51 4.96 4.11
CA ILE A 35 -5.58 6.09 4.08
C ILE A 35 -6.03 7.06 2.99
N GLU A 36 -6.00 8.35 3.29
CA GLU A 36 -6.37 9.40 2.33
C GLU A 36 -5.62 9.21 1.01
N ASN A 37 -6.35 9.29 -0.09
CA ASN A 37 -5.83 9.15 -1.47
C ASN A 37 -5.22 7.78 -1.80
N SER A 38 -5.46 6.76 -0.99
CA SER A 38 -4.98 5.42 -1.31
C SER A 38 -5.80 4.78 -2.42
N HIS A 39 -5.16 3.89 -3.18
CA HIS A 39 -5.81 3.11 -4.23
C HIS A 39 -6.07 1.71 -3.70
N ASN A 40 -7.25 1.17 -3.99
CA ASN A 40 -7.55 -0.21 -3.62
C ASN A 40 -7.31 -1.14 -4.81
N ILE A 41 -6.34 -2.02 -4.65
CA ILE A 41 -6.14 -3.15 -5.56
C ILE A 41 -6.06 -4.39 -4.68
N PRO A 42 -7.15 -5.16 -4.55
CA PRO A 42 -7.19 -6.29 -3.63
C PRO A 42 -6.09 -7.33 -3.91
N PHE A 43 -5.63 -7.98 -2.85
CA PHE A 43 -4.50 -8.91 -2.93
C PHE A 43 -4.71 -10.05 -3.93
N ASN A 44 -5.96 -10.45 -4.15
CA ASN A 44 -6.29 -11.53 -5.09
C ASN A 44 -6.43 -11.06 -6.54
N GLU A 45 -6.33 -9.75 -6.77
CA GLU A 45 -6.46 -9.17 -8.11
C GLU A 45 -5.23 -8.39 -8.55
N ILE A 46 -4.32 -8.10 -7.64
CA ILE A 46 -3.19 -7.21 -7.91
C ILE A 46 -2.21 -7.83 -8.91
N THR A 47 -1.84 -7.02 -9.91
CA THR A 47 -0.84 -7.38 -10.91
C THR A 47 0.07 -6.19 -11.15
N VAL A 48 1.25 -6.45 -11.73
CA VAL A 48 2.16 -5.38 -12.15
C VAL A 48 1.47 -4.41 -13.10
N GLU A 49 0.66 -4.93 -14.03
CA GLU A 49 -0.05 -4.10 -15.00
C GLU A 49 -1.05 -3.16 -14.35
N LYS A 50 -1.79 -3.64 -13.34
CA LYS A 50 -2.74 -2.79 -12.62
C LYS A 50 -2.03 -1.67 -11.87
N ILE A 51 -0.88 -1.96 -11.26
CA ILE A 51 -0.09 -0.93 -10.60
C ILE A 51 0.40 0.09 -11.61
N ASN A 52 0.95 -0.37 -12.74
CA ASN A 52 1.45 0.54 -13.77
C ASN A 52 0.37 1.47 -14.31
N SER A 53 -0.88 0.99 -14.38
CA SER A 53 -1.98 1.80 -14.89
C SER A 53 -2.34 2.97 -13.96
N ILE A 54 -2.12 2.83 -12.66
CA ILE A 54 -2.39 3.92 -11.70
C ILE A 54 -1.12 4.69 -11.34
N ASN A 55 0.03 4.24 -11.81
CA ASN A 55 1.32 4.83 -11.49
C ASN A 55 2.17 5.01 -12.75
N PRO A 56 1.68 5.79 -13.73
CA PRO A 56 2.41 5.93 -15.00
C PRO A 56 3.77 6.61 -14.86
N ASP A 57 3.96 7.40 -13.80
CA ASP A 57 5.23 8.09 -13.56
C ASP A 57 6.25 7.25 -12.79
N ASN A 58 5.91 6.00 -12.50
CA ASN A 58 6.76 5.06 -11.76
C ASN A 58 7.25 5.64 -10.43
N LYS A 59 6.35 6.25 -9.69
CA LYS A 59 6.65 6.73 -8.34
C LYS A 59 6.82 5.55 -7.39
N ASP A 60 7.46 5.80 -6.24
CA ASP A 60 7.55 4.79 -5.18
C ASP A 60 6.14 4.38 -4.74
N ILE A 61 5.95 3.09 -4.49
CA ILE A 61 4.67 2.59 -3.98
C ILE A 61 4.83 2.07 -2.56
N ILE A 62 3.77 2.26 -1.78
CA ILE A 62 3.67 1.72 -0.42
C ILE A 62 2.48 0.78 -0.40
N ILE A 63 2.75 -0.49 -0.12
CA ILE A 63 1.71 -1.52 -0.05
C ILE A 63 1.35 -1.74 1.42
N HIS A 64 0.05 -1.78 1.72
CA HIS A 64 -0.40 -2.07 3.06
C HIS A 64 -1.64 -2.95 3.08
N CYS A 65 -1.84 -3.59 4.21
CA CYS A 65 -3.06 -4.32 4.55
C CYS A 65 -3.48 -3.91 5.97
N THR A 66 -4.21 -4.76 6.69
CA THR A 66 -4.67 -4.43 8.04
C THR A 66 -3.55 -4.41 9.06
N ALA A 67 -2.72 -5.47 9.09
CA ALA A 67 -1.71 -5.65 10.13
C ALA A 67 -0.33 -6.06 9.61
N GLY A 68 -0.09 -5.97 8.32
CA GLY A 68 1.23 -6.21 7.74
C GLY A 68 1.53 -7.65 7.34
N ILE A 69 0.54 -8.54 7.33
CA ILE A 69 0.75 -9.95 6.94
C ILE A 69 0.54 -10.15 5.44
N THR A 70 -0.64 -9.82 4.95
CA THR A 70 -0.98 -9.99 3.53
C THR A 70 -0.13 -9.09 2.64
N SER A 71 0.16 -7.87 3.09
CA SER A 71 0.97 -6.92 2.32
C SER A 71 2.38 -7.44 2.03
N LYS A 72 2.98 -8.20 2.96
CA LYS A 72 4.30 -8.81 2.72
C LYS A 72 4.23 -9.87 1.62
N LYS A 73 3.18 -10.67 1.62
CA LYS A 73 2.97 -11.68 0.58
C LYS A 73 2.77 -11.04 -0.79
N VAL A 74 2.04 -9.93 -0.83
CA VAL A 74 1.82 -9.17 -2.07
C VAL A 74 3.13 -8.58 -2.56
N ALA A 75 3.92 -7.98 -1.67
CA ALA A 75 5.22 -7.41 -2.05
C ALA A 75 6.14 -8.48 -2.64
N ASP A 76 6.22 -9.66 -2.01
CA ASP A 76 6.99 -10.79 -2.53
C ASP A 76 6.50 -11.21 -3.91
N LYS A 77 5.20 -11.28 -4.10
CA LYS A 77 4.60 -11.65 -5.39
C LYS A 77 4.98 -10.66 -6.48
N LEU A 78 4.89 -9.37 -6.20
CA LEU A 78 5.20 -8.33 -7.18
C LEU A 78 6.68 -8.35 -7.58
N VAL A 79 7.55 -8.58 -6.61
CA VAL A 79 8.99 -8.74 -6.89
C VAL A 79 9.21 -9.95 -7.81
N ALA A 80 8.57 -11.07 -7.49
CA ALA A 80 8.70 -12.30 -8.30
C ALA A 80 8.15 -12.11 -9.71
N GLU A 81 7.15 -11.26 -9.87
CA GLU A 81 6.55 -10.95 -11.18
C GLU A 81 7.30 -9.86 -11.94
N GLY A 82 8.40 -9.36 -11.39
CA GLY A 82 9.27 -8.42 -12.09
C GLY A 82 8.87 -6.96 -12.04
N TYR A 83 8.16 -6.53 -10.99
CA TYR A 83 7.84 -5.11 -10.85
C TYR A 83 9.13 -4.28 -10.85
N GLN A 84 9.17 -3.24 -11.67
CA GLN A 84 10.40 -2.48 -11.92
C GLN A 84 10.60 -1.26 -11.02
N GLY A 85 9.60 -0.90 -10.22
CA GLY A 85 9.69 0.28 -9.36
C GLY A 85 10.16 -0.06 -7.95
N THR A 86 10.19 0.98 -7.10
CA THR A 86 10.54 0.83 -5.69
C THR A 86 9.30 0.49 -4.88
N ILE A 87 9.37 -0.60 -4.12
CA ILE A 87 8.29 -1.09 -3.28
C ILE A 87 8.65 -0.91 -1.82
N TYR A 88 7.81 -0.21 -1.09
CA TYR A 88 7.79 -0.19 0.37
C TYR A 88 6.58 -0.96 0.86
N GLU A 89 6.70 -1.54 2.05
CA GLU A 89 5.60 -2.26 2.67
C GLU A 89 5.42 -1.70 4.08
N MET A 90 4.21 -1.24 4.41
CA MET A 90 3.90 -0.67 5.72
C MET A 90 3.71 -1.81 6.71
N ASP A 91 4.73 -2.07 7.51
CA ASP A 91 4.87 -3.33 8.24
C ASP A 91 3.87 -3.51 9.39
N LYS A 92 3.33 -2.42 9.94
CA LYS A 92 2.33 -2.48 11.02
C LYS A 92 0.89 -2.31 10.52
N GLY A 93 0.71 -2.03 9.24
CA GLY A 93 -0.58 -1.96 8.60
C GLY A 93 -1.44 -0.76 9.00
N LEU A 94 -2.68 -0.80 8.52
CA LEU A 94 -3.63 0.29 8.76
C LEU A 94 -3.96 0.47 10.24
N ILE A 95 -3.93 -0.62 11.02
CA ILE A 95 -4.21 -0.54 12.46
C ILE A 95 -3.29 0.49 13.12
N ASP A 96 -2.00 0.43 12.84
CA ASP A 96 -1.05 1.35 13.45
C ASP A 96 -1.23 2.78 12.94
N TRP A 97 -1.54 2.94 11.67
CA TRP A 97 -1.85 4.25 11.07
C TRP A 97 -3.01 4.93 11.81
N VAL A 98 -4.08 4.18 12.05
CA VAL A 98 -5.25 4.70 12.77
C VAL A 98 -4.91 5.00 14.23
N ASN A 99 -4.17 4.11 14.88
CA ASN A 99 -3.78 4.29 16.29
C ASN A 99 -2.90 5.52 16.51
N LEU A 100 -2.07 5.87 15.52
CA LEU A 100 -1.24 7.08 15.59
C LEU A 100 -2.00 8.35 15.22
N GLY A 101 -3.25 8.22 14.79
CA GLY A 101 -4.11 9.37 14.50
C GLY A 101 -3.85 10.02 13.13
N PHE A 102 -3.16 9.34 12.23
CA PHE A 102 -2.98 9.86 10.87
C PHE A 102 -4.28 9.83 10.08
N LYS A 103 -4.38 10.70 9.09
CA LYS A 103 -5.63 10.98 8.40
C LYS A 103 -6.16 9.81 7.59
N THR A 104 -7.45 9.54 7.75
CA THR A 104 -8.18 8.51 7.00
C THR A 104 -9.40 9.11 6.32
N GLU A 105 -9.93 8.35 5.36
CA GLU A 105 -11.20 8.63 4.71
C GLU A 105 -12.14 7.47 4.96
N GLN A 106 -13.46 7.74 4.92
CA GLN A 106 -14.50 6.74 5.12
C GLN A 106 -15.57 6.86 4.04
N GLY A 107 -16.22 5.73 3.78
CA GLY A 107 -17.34 5.69 2.85
C GLY A 107 -16.90 5.48 1.41
N ILE A 108 -17.89 5.44 0.53
CA ILE A 108 -17.69 5.15 -0.88
C ILE A 108 -17.34 6.40 -1.66
#